data_3914133ca326a4417ddd82d5873385e0
#
_entry.id   3914133ca326a4417ddd82d5873385e0
#
_cell.length_a   1.000
_cell.length_b   1.000
_cell.length_c   1.000
_cell.angle_alpha   90.00
_cell.angle_beta   90.00
_cell.angle_gamma   90.00
#
_symmetry.space_group_name_H-M   'P 1'
#
loop_
_entity.id
_entity.type
_entity.pdbx_description
1 polymer ?
#
loop_
_entity_poly.entity_id
_entity_poly.type
_entity_poly.pdbx_seq_one_letter_code
_entity_poly.pdbx_strand_id
1 'polypeptide(L)'
;MAEPLNSELFVSAGPGEWRAAWIEDGEVRELYVERGDTKPPGSRHLGRVVRVVPALDAALVDIGDERPAFLPLRDMPEGFKAEEGARVIVEVRREAWADKAPRLTAKIAASELAETAAQLNPPAQLFPGPGF
;
A
#
# COMPACT_ATOMS: atom_id res chain seq x y z
N MET A 1 28.26 3.01 -8.02
CA MET A 1 26.92 2.51 -8.25
C MET A 1 26.97 1.11 -8.83
N ALA A 2 26.06 0.31 -8.38
CA ALA A 2 26.01 -1.06 -8.84
C ALA A 2 25.57 -1.13 -10.30
N GLU A 3 26.22 -2.00 -11.05
CA GLU A 3 25.85 -2.24 -12.42
C GLU A 3 24.63 -3.14 -12.46
N PRO A 4 23.57 -2.73 -13.14
CA PRO A 4 22.40 -3.61 -13.27
C PRO A 4 22.74 -4.97 -13.89
N LEU A 5 23.78 -5.01 -14.72
CA LEU A 5 24.18 -6.24 -15.37
C LEU A 5 24.74 -7.25 -14.40
N ASN A 6 25.19 -6.80 -13.23
CA ASN A 6 25.77 -7.68 -12.22
C ASN A 6 24.81 -7.97 -11.08
N SER A 7 23.55 -7.60 -11.25
CA SER A 7 22.55 -7.76 -10.21
C SER A 7 21.46 -8.71 -10.65
N GLU A 8 21.13 -9.66 -9.81
CA GLU A 8 20.03 -10.58 -10.06
C GLU A 8 19.15 -10.63 -8.84
N LEU A 9 17.84 -10.62 -9.04
CA LEU A 9 16.88 -10.63 -7.96
C LEU A 9 16.11 -11.93 -7.95
N PHE A 10 16.09 -12.57 -6.80
CA PHE A 10 15.32 -13.79 -6.56
C PHE A 10 14.33 -13.52 -5.45
N VAL A 11 13.08 -13.89 -5.65
CA VAL A 11 12.04 -13.69 -4.65
C VAL A 11 11.40 -15.02 -4.34
N SER A 12 11.26 -15.34 -3.08
CA SER A 12 10.51 -16.50 -2.66
C SER A 12 9.51 -16.09 -1.60
N ALA A 13 8.37 -16.75 -1.58
CA ALA A 13 7.31 -16.44 -0.63
C ALA A 13 6.88 -17.72 0.07
N GLY A 14 6.65 -17.61 1.36
CA GLY A 14 6.12 -18.68 2.16
C GLY A 14 5.01 -18.15 3.06
N PRO A 15 4.35 -19.02 3.82
CA PRO A 15 3.29 -18.58 4.71
C PRO A 15 3.81 -17.52 5.68
N GLY A 16 3.17 -16.36 5.66
CA GLY A 16 3.49 -15.30 6.61
C GLY A 16 4.70 -14.46 6.30
N GLU A 17 5.42 -14.77 5.22
CA GLU A 17 6.60 -13.98 4.89
C GLU A 17 7.00 -14.11 3.44
N TRP A 18 7.81 -13.18 2.99
CA TRP A 18 8.52 -13.32 1.74
C TRP A 18 9.95 -12.86 1.95
N ARG A 19 10.83 -13.35 1.07
CA ARG A 19 12.21 -12.92 1.13
C ARG A 19 12.69 -12.63 -0.28
N ALA A 20 13.52 -11.62 -0.38
CA ALA A 20 14.16 -11.29 -1.64
C ALA A 20 15.66 -11.45 -1.44
N ALA A 21 16.29 -12.09 -2.41
CA ALA A 21 17.73 -12.22 -2.43
C ALA A 21 18.21 -11.71 -3.77
N TRP A 22 19.30 -10.99 -3.75
CA TRP A 22 19.91 -10.54 -5.00
C TRP A 22 21.41 -10.68 -4.90
N ILE A 23 22.03 -10.82 -6.07
CA ILE A 23 23.47 -10.90 -6.17
C ILE A 23 23.96 -9.58 -6.76
N GLU A 24 24.87 -8.96 -6.04
CA GLU A 24 25.41 -7.69 -6.45
C GLU A 24 26.92 -7.77 -6.35
N ASP A 25 27.60 -7.61 -7.48
CA ASP A 25 29.06 -7.71 -7.56
C ASP A 25 29.58 -9.02 -6.96
N GLY A 26 28.85 -10.11 -7.20
CA GLY A 26 29.23 -11.42 -6.70
C GLY A 26 28.87 -11.73 -5.28
N GLU A 27 28.22 -10.79 -4.58
CA GLU A 27 27.81 -11.00 -3.20
C GLU A 27 26.30 -11.16 -3.12
N VAL A 28 25.89 -12.12 -2.31
CA VAL A 28 24.46 -12.35 -2.07
C VAL A 28 23.97 -11.44 -0.95
N ARG A 29 22.90 -10.72 -1.22
CA ARG A 29 22.22 -9.88 -0.26
C ARG A 29 20.81 -10.40 -0.08
N GLU A 30 20.31 -10.36 1.15
CA GLU A 30 18.97 -10.86 1.44
C GLU A 30 18.18 -9.89 2.27
N LEU A 31 16.88 -9.87 1.99
CA LEU A 31 15.94 -9.09 2.75
C LEU A 31 14.75 -9.98 3.10
N TYR A 32 14.38 -9.99 4.37
CA TYR A 32 13.20 -10.68 4.86
C TYR A 32 12.11 -9.69 5.17
N VAL A 33 10.89 -9.98 4.72
CA VAL A 33 9.74 -9.16 5.06
C VAL A 33 8.61 -10.10 5.48
N GLU A 34 7.96 -9.79 6.58
CA GLU A 34 6.83 -10.56 7.02
C GLU A 34 5.63 -10.31 6.13
N ARG A 35 4.96 -11.39 5.79
CA ARG A 35 3.82 -11.33 4.91
C ARG A 35 2.61 -10.68 5.51
N GLY A 36 2.57 -10.56 6.84
CA GLY A 36 1.50 -9.86 7.51
C GLY A 36 1.35 -8.43 7.06
N ASP A 37 2.40 -7.88 6.47
CA ASP A 37 2.36 -6.51 5.94
C ASP A 37 1.81 -6.43 4.53
N THR A 38 1.56 -7.58 3.90
CA THR A 38 1.04 -7.61 2.55
C THR A 38 -0.39 -7.09 2.52
N LYS A 39 -0.68 -6.27 1.53
CA LYS A 39 -2.00 -5.67 1.35
C LYS A 39 -2.56 -6.07 0.00
N PRO A 40 -3.24 -7.22 -0.05
CA PRO A 40 -3.74 -7.74 -1.32
C PRO A 40 -4.92 -6.94 -1.85
N PRO A 41 -5.22 -7.06 -3.14
CA PRO A 41 -6.41 -6.43 -3.70
C PRO A 41 -7.66 -6.85 -2.93
N GLY A 42 -8.52 -5.89 -2.67
CA GLY A 42 -9.74 -6.12 -1.90
C GLY A 42 -9.58 -5.86 -0.42
N SER A 43 -8.36 -5.78 0.09
CA SER A 43 -8.17 -5.43 1.50
C SER A 43 -8.53 -3.96 1.71
N ARG A 44 -9.04 -3.64 2.90
CA ARG A 44 -9.48 -2.28 3.21
C ARG A 44 -8.72 -1.74 4.40
N HIS A 45 -8.38 -0.48 4.31
CA HIS A 45 -7.52 0.16 5.29
C HIS A 45 -7.99 1.55 5.61
N LEU A 46 -7.73 1.97 6.85
CA LEU A 46 -7.84 3.36 7.21
C LEU A 46 -6.49 3.99 6.91
N GLY A 47 -6.47 4.92 5.98
CA GLY A 47 -5.23 5.58 5.59
C GLY A 47 -5.22 7.04 6.00
N ARG A 48 -4.06 7.65 5.86
CA ARG A 48 -3.88 9.08 6.10
C ARG A 48 -3.27 9.70 4.86
N VAL A 49 -3.88 10.77 4.38
CA VAL A 49 -3.34 11.49 3.24
C VAL A 49 -2.01 12.12 3.65
N VAL A 50 -0.96 11.75 2.96
CA VAL A 50 0.38 12.28 3.22
C VAL A 50 0.63 13.51 2.37
N ARG A 51 0.14 13.50 1.13
CA ARG A 51 0.41 14.55 0.19
C ARG A 51 -0.59 14.50 -0.95
N VAL A 52 -0.98 15.66 -1.44
CA VAL A 52 -1.77 15.75 -2.67
C VAL A 52 -0.84 16.19 -3.78
N VAL A 53 -0.90 15.49 -4.92
CA VAL A 53 -0.04 15.77 -6.07
C VAL A 53 -0.93 16.13 -7.24
N PRO A 54 -1.23 17.43 -7.43
CA PRO A 54 -2.16 17.84 -8.50
C PRO A 54 -1.69 17.44 -9.89
N ALA A 55 -0.38 17.44 -10.12
CA ALA A 55 0.16 17.07 -11.43
C ALA A 55 -0.18 15.64 -11.83
N LEU A 56 -0.40 14.77 -10.85
CA LEU A 56 -0.79 13.38 -11.10
C LEU A 56 -2.27 13.15 -10.90
N ASP A 57 -3.00 14.19 -10.50
CA ASP A 57 -4.42 14.10 -10.17
C ASP A 57 -4.66 13.01 -9.13
N ALA A 58 -3.82 13.01 -8.10
CA ALA A 58 -3.82 11.93 -7.12
C ALA A 58 -3.38 12.43 -5.74
N ALA A 59 -3.71 11.62 -4.75
CA ALA A 59 -3.18 11.79 -3.40
C ALA A 59 -2.31 10.58 -3.07
N LEU A 60 -1.33 10.81 -2.23
CA LEU A 60 -0.52 9.74 -1.67
C LEU A 60 -1.03 9.47 -0.27
N VAL A 61 -1.29 8.20 0.03
CA VAL A 61 -1.95 7.79 1.26
C VAL A 61 -1.09 6.76 1.97
N ASP A 62 -0.84 7.01 3.26
CA ASP A 62 -0.13 6.06 4.09
C ASP A 62 -1.12 4.99 4.55
N ILE A 63 -0.89 3.75 4.13
CA ILE A 63 -1.69 2.61 4.55
C ILE A 63 -0.83 1.60 5.33
N GLY A 64 0.38 2.00 5.71
CA GLY A 64 1.26 1.16 6.49
C GLY A 64 2.36 0.47 5.71
N ASP A 65 2.50 0.76 4.43
CA ASP A 65 3.59 0.24 3.62
C ASP A 65 4.80 1.17 3.71
N GLU A 66 5.94 0.69 3.22
CA GLU A 66 7.15 1.51 3.20
C GLU A 66 6.97 2.78 2.40
N ARG A 67 6.17 2.72 1.34
CA ARG A 67 5.89 3.86 0.49
C ARG A 67 4.41 4.16 0.50
N PRO A 68 4.04 5.43 0.38
CA PRO A 68 2.62 5.77 0.30
C PRO A 68 1.98 5.15 -0.92
N ALA A 69 0.70 4.84 -0.79
CA ALA A 69 -0.08 4.28 -1.88
C ALA A 69 -0.71 5.39 -2.71
N PHE A 70 -1.04 5.05 -3.93
CA PHE A 70 -1.57 5.99 -4.92
C PHE A 70 -3.09 5.96 -4.93
N LEU A 71 -3.73 7.09 -4.65
CA LEU A 71 -5.18 7.21 -4.68
C LEU A 71 -5.56 8.29 -5.69
N PRO A 72 -6.11 7.91 -6.84
CA PRO A 72 -6.56 8.91 -7.81
C PRO A 72 -7.61 9.82 -7.20
N LEU A 73 -7.57 11.10 -7.50
CA LEU A 73 -8.55 12.04 -6.96
C LEU A 73 -9.97 11.70 -7.40
N ARG A 74 -10.12 11.14 -8.60
CA ARG A 74 -11.45 10.73 -9.08
C ARG A 74 -12.02 9.56 -8.28
N ASP A 75 -11.19 8.87 -7.50
CA ASP A 75 -11.61 7.76 -6.68
C ASP A 75 -11.81 8.15 -5.22
N MET A 76 -11.83 9.44 -4.94
CA MET A 76 -12.18 9.94 -3.61
C MET A 76 -13.67 9.85 -3.36
N PRO A 77 -14.09 9.72 -2.10
CA PRO A 77 -15.52 9.78 -1.78
C PRO A 77 -16.08 11.14 -2.15
N GLU A 78 -17.33 11.16 -2.55
CA GLU A 78 -18.00 12.40 -2.85
C GLU A 78 -18.00 13.32 -1.63
N GLY A 79 -17.67 14.57 -1.82
CA GLY A 79 -17.64 15.55 -0.74
C GLY A 79 -16.41 15.49 0.12
N PHE A 80 -15.52 14.55 -0.12
CA PHE A 80 -14.30 14.41 0.65
C PHE A 80 -13.26 15.43 0.17
N LYS A 81 -12.67 16.13 1.13
CA LYS A 81 -11.62 17.09 0.82
C LYS A 81 -10.26 16.44 1.02
N ALA A 82 -9.52 16.29 -0.08
CA ALA A 82 -8.19 15.70 -0.02
C ALA A 82 -7.19 16.74 0.45
N GLU A 83 -6.72 16.58 1.68
CA GLU A 83 -5.69 17.45 2.22
C GLU A 83 -4.80 16.63 3.14
N GLU A 84 -3.59 17.12 3.37
CA GLU A 84 -2.62 16.41 4.20
C GLU A 84 -3.17 16.19 5.60
N GLY A 85 -2.99 14.97 6.09
CA GLY A 85 -3.47 14.59 7.40
C GLY A 85 -4.87 14.04 7.43
N ALA A 86 -5.61 14.16 6.33
CA ALA A 86 -6.99 13.68 6.29
C ALA A 86 -7.03 12.15 6.39
N ARG A 87 -8.03 11.64 7.08
CA ARG A 87 -8.25 10.20 7.22
C ARG A 87 -9.18 9.75 6.12
N VAL A 88 -8.91 8.59 5.55
CA VAL A 88 -9.73 8.07 4.46
C VAL A 88 -9.74 6.55 4.50
N ILE A 89 -10.92 5.96 4.27
CA ILE A 89 -11.04 4.51 4.18
C ILE A 89 -10.87 4.14 2.72
N VAL A 90 -9.94 3.24 2.46
CA VAL A 90 -9.56 2.89 1.08
C VAL A 90 -9.53 1.38 0.90
N GLU A 91 -9.68 0.96 -0.33
CA GLU A 91 -9.53 -0.43 -0.71
C GLU A 91 -8.38 -0.55 -1.71
N VAL A 92 -7.54 -1.56 -1.51
CA VAL A 92 -6.44 -1.82 -2.43
C VAL A 92 -7.00 -2.42 -3.71
N ARG A 93 -6.71 -1.77 -4.83
CA ARG A 93 -7.10 -2.25 -6.15
C ARG A 93 -5.97 -3.01 -6.82
N ARG A 94 -4.75 -2.62 -6.55
CA ARG A 94 -3.55 -3.27 -7.04
C ARG A 94 -2.51 -3.17 -5.95
N GLU A 95 -1.95 -4.30 -5.56
CA GLU A 95 -0.91 -4.30 -4.52
C GLU A 95 0.39 -3.75 -5.07
N ALA A 96 1.31 -3.42 -4.17
CA ALA A 96 2.62 -2.94 -4.56
C ALA A 96 3.30 -3.97 -5.44
N TRP A 97 3.99 -3.51 -6.48
CA TRP A 97 4.68 -4.40 -7.40
C TRP A 97 5.97 -3.74 -7.86
N ALA A 98 7.09 -4.39 -7.59
CA ALA A 98 8.40 -3.86 -7.95
C ALA A 98 8.55 -2.43 -7.40
N ASP A 99 8.70 -1.44 -8.27
CA ASP A 99 8.83 -0.05 -7.87
C ASP A 99 7.51 0.71 -7.89
N LYS A 100 6.40 0.02 -8.16
CA LYS A 100 5.10 0.67 -8.23
C LYS A 100 4.40 0.62 -6.88
N ALA A 101 3.88 1.76 -6.45
CA ALA A 101 3.11 1.86 -5.23
C ALA A 101 1.77 1.15 -5.37
N PRO A 102 1.17 0.73 -4.27
CA PRO A 102 -0.19 0.19 -4.31
C PRO A 102 -1.15 1.23 -4.86
N ARG A 103 -2.16 0.76 -5.57
CA ARG A 103 -3.21 1.64 -6.08
C ARG A 103 -4.49 1.42 -5.29
N LEU A 104 -5.13 2.51 -4.92
CA LEU A 104 -6.29 2.50 -4.04
C LEU A 104 -7.51 3.08 -4.71
N THR A 105 -8.68 2.76 -4.14
CA THR A 105 -9.91 3.50 -4.39
C THR A 105 -10.58 3.79 -3.06
N ALA A 106 -11.26 4.90 -2.97
CA ALA A 106 -12.08 5.22 -1.79
C ALA A 106 -13.57 5.23 -2.13
N LYS A 107 -13.92 4.91 -3.38
CA LYS A 107 -15.31 4.77 -3.78
C LYS A 107 -15.80 3.37 -3.47
N ILE A 108 -16.01 3.12 -2.19
CA ILE A 108 -16.44 1.83 -1.68
C ILE A 108 -17.54 2.04 -0.65
N ALA A 109 -18.37 1.03 -0.49
CA ALA A 109 -19.37 1.06 0.57
C ALA A 109 -18.65 0.72 1.87
N ALA A 110 -18.40 1.74 2.66
CA ALA A 110 -17.58 1.60 3.86
C ALA A 110 -18.32 1.92 5.15
N SER A 111 -19.64 2.03 5.10
CA SER A 111 -20.41 2.40 6.29
C SER A 111 -20.22 1.40 7.44
N GLU A 112 -20.02 0.14 7.12
CA GLU A 112 -19.79 -0.88 8.16
C GLU A 112 -18.44 -0.70 8.84
N LEU A 113 -17.49 -0.09 8.15
CA LEU A 113 -16.14 0.08 8.67
C LEU A 113 -15.95 1.43 9.37
N ALA A 114 -16.86 2.37 9.15
CA ALA A 114 -16.68 3.72 9.64
C ALA A 114 -16.60 3.80 11.16
N GLU A 115 -17.41 3.00 11.85
CA GLU A 115 -17.42 3.02 13.30
C GLU A 115 -16.12 2.48 13.87
N THR A 116 -15.64 1.37 13.31
CA THR A 116 -14.36 0.81 13.72
C THR A 116 -13.23 1.78 13.41
N ALA A 117 -13.27 2.38 12.23
CA ALA A 117 -12.24 3.31 11.81
C ALA A 117 -12.16 4.53 12.72
N ALA A 118 -13.31 4.97 13.24
CA ALA A 118 -13.34 6.15 14.10
C ALA A 118 -12.55 5.95 15.39
N GLN A 119 -12.34 4.68 15.78
CA GLN A 119 -11.64 4.37 17.02
C GLN A 119 -10.17 4.05 16.82
N LEU A 120 -9.71 4.10 15.59
CA LEU A 120 -8.35 3.71 15.26
C LEU A 120 -7.56 4.92 14.76
N ASN A 121 -6.24 4.79 14.83
CA ASN A 121 -5.34 5.77 14.25
C ASN A 121 -4.79 5.21 12.96
N PRO A 122 -4.84 5.98 11.86
CA PRO A 122 -4.24 5.49 10.62
C PRO A 122 -2.71 5.47 10.71
N PRO A 123 -2.06 4.53 10.05
CA PRO A 123 -2.69 3.51 9.21
C PRO A 123 -3.17 2.31 10.02
N ALA A 124 -4.28 1.71 9.59
CA ALA A 124 -4.83 0.54 10.25
C ALA A 124 -5.58 -0.32 9.24
N GLN A 125 -5.45 -1.63 9.37
CA GLN A 125 -6.19 -2.53 8.50
C GLN A 125 -7.60 -2.73 9.04
N LEU A 126 -8.58 -2.61 8.17
CA LEU A 126 -10.00 -2.77 8.52
C LEU A 126 -10.57 -4.08 8.01
N PHE A 127 -10.04 -4.59 6.90
CA PHE A 127 -10.52 -5.82 6.28
C PHE A 127 -9.36 -6.44 5.51
N PRO A 128 -9.04 -7.72 5.77
CA PRO A 128 -7.85 -8.34 5.16
C PRO A 128 -8.00 -8.67 3.68
N GLY A 129 -9.20 -8.64 3.16
CA GLY A 129 -9.46 -8.96 1.77
C GLY A 129 -10.15 -10.30 1.60
N PRO A 130 -10.76 -10.51 0.44
CA PRO A 130 -11.46 -11.75 0.17
C PRO A 130 -10.48 -12.89 -0.09
N GLY A 131 -10.94 -14.12 0.15
CA GLY A 131 -10.14 -15.28 -0.20
C GLY A 131 -9.17 -15.76 0.86
N PHE A 132 -9.31 -15.30 2.08
CA PHE A 132 -8.43 -15.72 3.18
C PHE A 132 -9.22 -16.14 4.38
#